data_e3911cc074ee9dfa49ce5cf02807beb7
#
_entry.id   e3911cc074ee9dfa49ce5cf02807beb7
#
_cell.length_a   1.000
_cell.length_b   1.000
_cell.length_c   1.000
_cell.angle_alpha   90.00
_cell.angle_beta   90.00
_cell.angle_gamma   90.00
#
_symmetry.space_group_name_H-M   'P 1'
#
loop_
_entity.id
_entity.type
_entity.pdbx_description
1 polymer ?
#
loop_
_entity_poly.entity_id
_entity_poly.type
_entity_poly.pdbx_seq_one_letter_code
_entity_poly.pdbx_strand_id
1 'polypeptide(L)' 'MGLEVGEIYEGKVTGITKFGAFVSLEEGHTGMVHISEIAPTFVNEIRDFVSEGQTVKVKVLSISEEGKISLSIKK' A
#
# COMPACT_ATOMS: atom_id res chain seq x y z
N MET A 1 -2.77 -19.87 0.58
CA MET A 1 -3.18 -18.94 -0.47
C MET A 1 -2.41 -17.67 -0.33
N GLY A 2 -1.72 -17.27 -1.34
CA GLY A 2 -0.94 -16.06 -1.31
C GLY A 2 -1.61 -14.94 -2.08
N LEU A 3 -1.01 -13.76 -2.00
CA LEU A 3 -1.42 -12.63 -2.80
C LEU A 3 -0.92 -12.81 -4.22
N GLU A 4 -1.65 -12.23 -5.17
CA GLU A 4 -1.26 -12.33 -6.58
C GLU A 4 -0.96 -10.95 -7.14
N VAL A 5 0.13 -10.86 -7.88
CA VAL A 5 0.51 -9.61 -8.55
C VAL A 5 -0.56 -9.23 -9.55
N GLY A 6 -0.94 -7.95 -9.55
CA GLY A 6 -1.95 -7.43 -10.45
C GLY A 6 -3.36 -7.46 -9.89
N GLU A 7 -3.57 -8.11 -8.77
CA GLU A 7 -4.89 -8.17 -8.14
C GLU A 7 -5.06 -7.04 -7.15
N ILE A 8 -6.32 -6.71 -6.88
CA ILE A 8 -6.66 -5.63 -5.95
C ILE A 8 -7.19 -6.23 -4.66
N TYR A 9 -6.67 -5.74 -3.55
CA TYR A 9 -7.08 -6.20 -2.23
C TYR A 9 -7.43 -5.01 -1.35
N GLU A 10 -8.24 -5.27 -0.35
CA GLU A 10 -8.58 -4.26 0.64
C GLU A 10 -7.64 -4.41 1.82
N GLY A 11 -7.05 -3.29 2.24
CA GLY A 11 -6.11 -3.29 3.34
C GLY A 11 -6.31 -2.10 4.24
N LYS A 12 -5.65 -2.12 5.38
CA LYS A 12 -5.76 -1.06 6.37
C LYS A 12 -4.41 -0.40 6.55
N VAL A 13 -4.39 0.92 6.51
CA VAL A 13 -3.17 1.68 6.70
C VAL A 13 -2.75 1.58 8.16
N THR A 14 -1.59 1.00 8.42
CA THR A 14 -1.09 0.78 9.78
C THR A 14 0.01 1.74 10.18
N GLY A 15 0.65 2.37 9.19
CA GLY A 15 1.70 3.33 9.49
C GLY A 15 2.00 4.20 8.29
N ILE A 16 2.47 5.41 8.55
CA ILE A 16 2.80 6.35 7.48
C ILE A 16 4.21 6.87 7.73
N THR A 17 5.04 6.83 6.70
CA THR A 17 6.38 7.38 6.74
C THR A 17 6.51 8.43 5.64
N LYS A 18 7.63 9.12 5.61
CA LYS A 18 7.86 10.12 4.56
C LYS A 18 8.09 9.49 3.19
N PHE A 19 8.30 8.17 3.16
CA PHE A 19 8.54 7.46 1.90
C PHE A 19 7.30 6.77 1.36
N GLY A 20 6.31 6.51 2.20
CA GLY A 20 5.11 5.81 1.80
C GLY A 20 4.26 5.42 2.99
N ALA A 21 3.29 4.56 2.75
CA ALA A 21 2.37 4.10 3.77
C ALA A 21 2.43 2.57 3.86
N PHE A 22 2.40 2.06 5.09
CA PHE A 22 2.31 0.62 5.32
C PHE A 22 0.85 0.22 5.38
N VAL A 23 0.52 -0.86 4.69
CA VAL A 23 -0.85 -1.35 4.61
C VAL A 23 -0.86 -2.81 5.04
N SER A 24 -1.71 -3.13 5.99
CA SER A 24 -1.90 -4.50 6.45
C SER A 24 -2.97 -5.16 5.59
N LEU A 25 -2.63 -6.30 5.03
CA LEU A 25 -3.53 -7.10 4.20
C LEU A 25 -3.98 -8.30 5.00
N GLU A 26 -4.84 -9.13 4.39
CA GLU A 26 -5.35 -10.32 5.05
C GLU A 26 -4.22 -11.33 5.31
N GLU A 27 -4.46 -12.20 6.27
CA GLU A 27 -3.55 -13.31 6.59
C GLU A 27 -2.16 -12.85 7.06
N GLY A 28 -2.10 -11.68 7.68
CA GLY A 28 -0.85 -11.21 8.24
C GLY A 28 0.13 -10.61 7.25
N HIS A 29 -0.28 -10.44 6.01
CA HIS A 29 0.58 -9.79 5.03
C HIS A 29 0.60 -8.28 5.23
N THR A 30 1.76 -7.69 5.05
CA THR A 30 1.91 -6.24 5.12
C THR A 30 2.68 -5.79 3.90
N GLY A 31 2.15 -4.79 3.23
CA GLY A 31 2.83 -4.21 2.08
C GLY A 31 3.05 -2.73 2.27
N MET A 32 3.75 -2.13 1.32
CA MET A 32 4.03 -0.70 1.37
C MET A 32 3.60 -0.05 0.07
N VAL A 33 2.92 1.10 0.20
CA VAL A 33 2.58 1.94 -0.93
C VAL A 33 3.60 3.06 -0.96
N HIS A 34 4.47 3.04 -1.98
CA HIS A 34 5.47 4.10 -2.12
C HIS A 34 4.78 5.43 -2.38
N ILE A 35 5.42 6.53 -1.99
CA ILE A 35 4.83 7.87 -2.13
C ILE A 35 4.41 8.14 -3.58
N SER A 36 5.14 7.63 -4.55
CA SER A 36 4.82 7.82 -5.97
C SER A 36 3.59 7.02 -6.40
N GLU A 37 3.14 6.07 -5.59
CA GLU A 37 2.01 5.22 -5.89
C GLU A 37 0.76 5.56 -5.09
N ILE A 38 0.79 6.65 -4.32
CA ILE A 38 -0.34 7.05 -3.50
C ILE A 38 -1.35 7.84 -4.33
N ALA A 39 -0.86 8.71 -5.20
CA ALA A 39 -1.73 9.53 -6.04
C ALA A 39 -1.03 9.80 -7.35
N PRO A 40 -1.80 10.07 -8.44
CA PRO A 40 -1.19 10.37 -9.75
C PRO A 40 -0.68 11.80 -9.85
N THR A 41 -0.47 12.44 -8.73
CA THR A 41 0.01 13.82 -8.67
C THR A 41 1.10 13.91 -7.61
N PHE A 42 1.75 15.06 -7.53
CA PHE A 42 2.81 15.28 -6.56
C PHE A 42 2.24 15.22 -5.13
N VAL A 43 2.89 14.42 -4.30
CA VAL A 43 2.45 14.23 -2.91
C VAL A 43 3.49 14.86 -1.99
N ASN A 44 3.10 15.95 -1.34
CA ASN A 44 3.96 16.59 -0.33
C ASN A 44 3.85 15.90 1.01
N GLU A 45 2.62 15.59 1.38
CA GLU A 45 2.34 14.99 2.67
C GLU A 45 1.40 13.80 2.46
N ILE A 46 1.89 12.62 2.78
CA ILE A 46 1.13 11.39 2.57
C ILE A 46 -0.18 11.41 3.36
N ARG A 47 -0.17 12.01 4.54
CA ARG A 47 -1.37 12.08 5.39
C ARG A 47 -2.51 12.88 4.77
N ASP A 48 -2.22 13.67 3.74
CA ASP A 48 -3.28 14.39 3.03
C ASP A 48 -4.11 13.44 2.17
N PHE A 49 -3.57 12.27 1.85
CA PHE A 49 -4.22 11.31 0.98
C PHE A 49 -4.71 10.08 1.72
N VAL A 50 -4.00 9.65 2.74
CA VAL A 50 -4.35 8.48 3.53
C VAL A 50 -4.12 8.74 5.00
N SER A 51 -4.86 8.05 5.86
CA SER A 51 -4.75 8.18 7.29
C SER A 51 -4.51 6.81 7.92
N GLU A 52 -3.78 6.80 9.04
CA GLU A 52 -3.61 5.56 9.79
C GLU A 52 -4.97 5.05 10.25
N GLY A 53 -5.18 3.75 10.08
CA GLY A 53 -6.45 3.14 10.42
C GLY A 53 -7.48 3.16 9.30
N GLN A 54 -7.17 3.85 8.21
CA GLN A 54 -8.08 3.92 7.08
C GLN A 54 -8.02 2.65 6.26
N THR A 55 -9.17 2.19 5.78
CA THR A 55 -9.23 1.05 4.87
C THR A 55 -9.12 1.56 3.44
N VAL A 56 -8.21 0.97 2.68
CA VAL A 56 -7.98 1.39 1.29
C VAL A 56 -7.90 0.17 0.40
N LYS A 57 -8.17 0.37 -0.89
CA LYS A 57 -8.00 -0.68 -1.88
C LYS A 57 -6.63 -0.49 -2.52
N VAL A 58 -5.87 -1.56 -2.57
CA VAL A 58 -4.51 -1.52 -3.08
C VAL A 58 -4.33 -2.58 -4.14
N LYS A 59 -3.51 -2.27 -5.13
CA LYS A 59 -3.16 -3.22 -6.17
C LYS A 59 -1.75 -3.71 -5.90
N VAL A 60 -1.56 -5.03 -5.97
CA VAL A 60 -0.26 -5.63 -5.76
C VAL A 60 0.59 -5.42 -7.00
N LEU A 61 1.66 -4.66 -6.87
CA LEU A 61 2.57 -4.40 -7.98
C LEU A 61 3.63 -5.47 -8.11
N SER A 62 4.20 -5.90 -6.99
CA SER A 62 5.20 -6.95 -7.00
C SER A 62 5.33 -7.54 -5.60
N ILE A 63 5.87 -8.74 -5.56
CA ILE A 63 6.16 -9.44 -4.31
C ILE A 63 7.60 -9.94 -4.42
N SER A 64 8.46 -9.51 -3.48
CA SER A 64 9.85 -9.89 -3.51
C SER A 64 10.04 -11.27 -2.89
N GLU A 65 11.21 -11.85 -3.13
CA GLU A 65 11.55 -13.15 -2.53
C GLU A 65 11.63 -13.06 -1.01
N GLU A 66 11.87 -11.86 -0.50
CA GLU A 66 11.96 -11.63 0.94
C GLU A 66 10.59 -11.45 1.58
N GLY A 67 9.53 -11.50 0.78
CA GLY A 67 8.19 -11.31 1.28
C GLY A 67 7.73 -9.86 1.34
N LYS A 68 8.50 -8.96 0.75
CA LYS A 68 8.10 -7.56 0.69
C LYS A 68 7.11 -7.36 -0.45
N ILE A 69 6.03 -6.68 -0.14
CA ILE A 69 4.94 -6.48 -1.09
C ILE A 69 4.86 -5.01 -1.44
N SER A 70 4.93 -4.72 -2.74
CA SER A 70 4.80 -3.34 -3.22
C SER A 70 3.38 -3.13 -3.70
N LEU A 71 2.76 -2.06 -3.22
CA LEU A 71 1.35 -1.80 -3.47
C LEU A 71 1.16 -0.44 -4.11
N SER A 72 -0.01 -0.25 -4.73
CA SER A 72 -0.38 1.02 -5.34
C SER A 72 -1.83 1.34 -4.97
N ILE A 73 -2.07 2.61 -4.61
CA ILE A 73 -3.43 3.09 -4.34
C ILE A 73 -3.96 3.87 -5.53
N LYS A 74 -3.08 4.50 -6.29
CA LYS A 74 -3.52 5.36 -7.39
C LYS A 74 -4.25 4.56 -8.46
N LYS A 75 -5.21 5.20 -9.06
CA LYS A 75 -6.03 4.57 -10.09
C LYS A 75 -5.49 4.82 -11.48
#